data_1fad2c73369a670777e9abac9bfa8885
#
_entry.id   1fad2c73369a670777e9abac9bfa8885
#
_cell.length_a   1.000
_cell.length_b   1.000
_cell.length_c   1.000
_cell.angle_alpha   90.00
_cell.angle_beta   90.00
_cell.angle_gamma   90.00
#
_symmetry.space_group_name_H-M   'P 1'
#
loop_
_entity.id
_entity.type
_entity.pdbx_description
1 polymer ?
#
loop_
_entity_poly.entity_id
_entity_poly.type
_entity_poly.pdbx_seq_one_letter_code
_entity_poly.pdbx_strand_id
1 'polypeptide(L)'
;IFKNGDLIFQSGVPPDYFSSTGQLWGTPTYCWSKHKRTNFNWWRKRFQRQFELMDLLRFDHFRGLAGYWRVNGNSETAIHGKWIHSPGKTLLKKLKKDLGADYLPIIAEDLGVITPDVEKLRNYFQLPGMKILQFAFDGNEDNPYLPKNIKEENWVVYTGTHDNSTSVTWWECLNKDSKIKIKDEYKFSENPSWNLIEIGMNTNANLFIAPIQDILSLDDSSRLNKPGTIENNWKWKLKIGRA
;
A
#
# COMPACT_ATOMS: atom_id res chain seq x y z
N ILE A 1 19.97 15.20 -7.69
CA ILE A 1 18.50 15.14 -7.70
C ILE A 1 17.95 16.30 -8.54
N PHE A 2 18.47 17.51 -8.34
CA PHE A 2 18.10 18.70 -9.11
C PHE A 2 19.28 19.21 -9.93
N LYS A 3 19.01 19.79 -11.10
CA LYS A 3 19.94 20.55 -11.91
C LYS A 3 19.25 21.84 -12.32
N ASN A 4 19.84 22.98 -11.98
CA ASN A 4 19.27 24.33 -12.23
C ASN A 4 17.83 24.53 -11.67
N GLY A 5 17.49 23.87 -10.59
CA GLY A 5 16.15 23.94 -9.99
C GLY A 5 15.18 22.85 -10.47
N ASP A 6 15.44 22.19 -11.59
CA ASP A 6 14.58 21.15 -12.15
C ASP A 6 14.99 19.74 -11.69
N LEU A 7 14.00 18.84 -11.58
CA LEU A 7 14.25 17.43 -11.34
C LEU A 7 15.05 16.82 -12.49
N ILE A 8 16.15 16.12 -12.17
CA ILE A 8 16.87 15.33 -13.18
C ILE A 8 16.07 14.07 -13.52
N PHE A 9 15.54 13.41 -12.49
CA PHE A 9 14.72 12.22 -12.59
C PHE A 9 13.59 12.26 -11.58
N GLN A 10 12.45 11.71 -11.98
CA GLN A 10 11.29 11.50 -11.12
C GLN A 10 10.91 10.02 -11.06
N SER A 11 10.21 9.64 -10.00
CA SER A 11 9.67 8.30 -9.84
C SER A 11 8.24 8.22 -10.37
N GLY A 12 7.82 7.00 -10.65
CA GLY A 12 6.49 6.67 -11.12
C GLY A 12 6.33 5.17 -11.26
N VAL A 13 5.36 4.77 -12.06
CA VAL A 13 5.13 3.39 -12.49
C VAL A 13 4.98 3.33 -14.01
N PRO A 14 5.40 2.23 -14.66
CA PRO A 14 5.21 2.06 -16.10
C PRO A 14 3.72 1.97 -16.46
N PRO A 15 3.37 2.05 -17.76
CA PRO A 15 2.03 1.72 -18.23
C PRO A 15 1.55 0.36 -17.72
N ASP A 16 0.31 0.31 -17.27
CA ASP A 16 -0.36 -0.88 -16.77
C ASP A 16 -1.87 -0.86 -17.12
N TYR A 17 -2.65 -1.76 -16.53
CA TYR A 17 -4.10 -1.83 -16.74
C TYR A 17 -4.85 -0.59 -16.21
N PHE A 18 -4.29 0.14 -15.24
CA PHE A 18 -4.92 1.32 -14.65
C PHE A 18 -4.56 2.59 -15.38
N SER A 19 -3.41 2.63 -16.09
CA SER A 19 -2.95 3.80 -16.83
C SER A 19 -2.12 3.41 -18.04
N SER A 20 -2.62 3.68 -19.26
CA SER A 20 -1.91 3.43 -20.52
C SER A 20 -0.64 4.27 -20.71
N THR A 21 -0.49 5.35 -19.94
CA THR A 21 0.70 6.22 -19.96
C THR A 21 1.59 6.02 -18.72
N GLY A 22 1.21 5.11 -17.81
CA GLY A 22 1.80 4.98 -16.50
C GLY A 22 1.46 6.16 -15.59
N GLN A 23 2.10 6.25 -14.43
CA GLN A 23 1.89 7.33 -13.49
C GLN A 23 3.20 8.05 -13.21
N LEU A 24 3.19 9.37 -13.23
CA LEU A 24 4.27 10.21 -12.73
C LEU A 24 3.89 10.75 -11.36
N TRP A 25 4.76 10.59 -10.38
CA TRP A 25 4.48 11.02 -9.02
C TRP A 25 5.11 12.38 -8.66
N GLY A 26 5.92 12.95 -9.56
CA GLY A 26 6.60 14.22 -9.33
C GLY A 26 7.63 14.20 -8.20
N THR A 27 7.93 13.03 -7.64
CA THR A 27 8.88 12.88 -6.55
C THR A 27 10.28 12.57 -7.06
N PRO A 28 11.34 13.20 -6.48
CA PRO A 28 12.71 12.95 -6.88
C PRO A 28 13.16 11.54 -6.51
N THR A 29 13.98 10.92 -7.37
CA THR A 29 14.57 9.61 -7.07
C THR A 29 15.81 9.75 -6.18
N TYR A 30 16.06 8.75 -5.33
CA TYR A 30 17.22 8.75 -4.43
C TYR A 30 18.54 8.51 -5.16
N CYS A 31 19.58 9.24 -4.78
CA CYS A 31 20.96 8.96 -5.20
C CYS A 31 21.56 7.87 -4.31
N TRP A 32 21.26 6.61 -4.60
CA TRP A 32 21.68 5.46 -3.80
C TRP A 32 23.20 5.35 -3.60
N SER A 33 24.00 5.79 -4.56
CA SER A 33 25.47 5.83 -4.40
C SER A 33 25.91 6.75 -3.27
N LYS A 34 25.27 7.92 -3.13
CA LYS A 34 25.53 8.83 -2.00
C LYS A 34 25.06 8.22 -0.68
N HIS A 35 23.88 7.60 -0.64
CA HIS A 35 23.38 6.94 0.56
C HIS A 35 24.30 5.79 1.01
N LYS A 36 24.79 4.98 0.08
CA LYS A 36 25.77 3.92 0.39
C LYS A 36 27.06 4.48 1.01
N ARG A 37 27.63 5.56 0.44
CA ARG A 37 28.87 6.20 0.95
C ARG A 37 28.70 6.74 2.37
N THR A 38 27.54 7.24 2.72
CA THR A 38 27.22 7.72 4.07
C THR A 38 26.62 6.63 4.98
N ASN A 39 26.80 5.36 4.62
CA ASN A 39 26.26 4.22 5.36
C ASN A 39 24.74 4.34 5.62
N PHE A 40 24.00 4.89 4.66
CA PHE A 40 22.55 5.17 4.74
C PHE A 40 22.14 6.05 5.93
N ASN A 41 23.00 6.91 6.42
CA ASN A 41 22.78 7.69 7.65
C ASN A 41 21.43 8.43 7.66
N TRP A 42 21.05 9.08 6.54
CA TRP A 42 19.76 9.78 6.45
C TRP A 42 18.56 8.84 6.63
N TRP A 43 18.57 7.67 5.95
CA TRP A 43 17.53 6.66 6.07
C TRP A 43 17.46 6.09 7.49
N ARG A 44 18.60 5.78 8.09
CA ARG A 44 18.69 5.23 9.45
C ARG A 44 18.11 6.19 10.47
N LYS A 45 18.47 7.48 10.42
CA LYS A 45 17.87 8.51 11.29
C LYS A 45 16.37 8.69 11.06
N ARG A 46 15.91 8.63 9.79
CA ARG A 46 14.49 8.72 9.47
C ARG A 46 13.70 7.56 10.08
N PHE A 47 14.17 6.33 9.94
CA PHE A 47 13.53 5.16 10.55
C PHE A 47 13.58 5.21 12.07
N GLN A 48 14.75 5.54 12.65
CA GLN A 48 14.88 5.71 14.09
C GLN A 48 13.82 6.68 14.62
N ARG A 49 13.66 7.83 13.97
CA ARG A 49 12.64 8.82 14.38
C ARG A 49 11.22 8.28 14.27
N GLN A 50 10.91 7.49 13.24
CA GLN A 50 9.59 6.87 13.13
C GLN A 50 9.34 5.87 14.27
N PHE A 51 10.30 5.03 14.60
CA PHE A 51 10.19 4.04 15.67
C PHE A 51 10.21 4.64 17.09
N GLU A 52 10.66 5.89 17.25
CA GLU A 52 10.47 6.65 18.48
C GLU A 52 9.00 7.12 18.64
N LEU A 53 8.24 7.20 17.55
CA LEU A 53 6.89 7.76 17.54
C LEU A 53 5.80 6.69 17.44
N MET A 54 6.12 5.51 16.93
CA MET A 54 5.15 4.44 16.67
C MET A 54 5.79 3.06 16.77
N ASP A 55 4.99 2.09 17.17
CA ASP A 55 5.42 0.71 17.40
C ASP A 55 5.53 -0.08 16.08
N LEU A 56 4.74 0.29 15.07
CA LEU A 56 4.68 -0.40 13.79
C LEU A 56 4.56 0.62 12.65
N LEU A 57 5.39 0.50 11.63
CA LEU A 57 5.46 1.41 10.49
C LEU A 57 4.99 0.74 9.21
N ARG A 58 3.93 1.24 8.56
CA ARG A 58 3.62 0.91 7.17
C ARG A 58 4.59 1.62 6.25
N PHE A 59 5.39 0.84 5.51
CA PHE A 59 6.31 1.36 4.51
C PHE A 59 5.65 1.34 3.14
N ASP A 60 5.27 2.53 2.68
CA ASP A 60 4.60 2.73 1.41
C ASP A 60 5.52 2.46 0.22
N HIS A 61 4.93 1.90 -0.86
CA HIS A 61 5.65 1.49 -2.06
C HIS A 61 6.90 0.65 -1.76
N PHE A 62 6.74 -0.41 -0.97
CA PHE A 62 7.84 -1.27 -0.52
C PHE A 62 8.68 -1.83 -1.68
N ARG A 63 8.04 -2.08 -2.85
CA ARG A 63 8.77 -2.51 -4.03
C ARG A 63 9.89 -1.56 -4.45
N GLY A 64 9.79 -0.26 -4.11
CA GLY A 64 10.83 0.72 -4.34
C GLY A 64 12.17 0.40 -3.66
N LEU A 65 12.17 -0.46 -2.63
CA LEU A 65 13.38 -0.99 -1.99
C LEU A 65 14.04 -2.12 -2.78
N ALA A 66 13.31 -2.82 -3.63
CA ALA A 66 13.88 -3.78 -4.59
C ALA A 66 14.28 -3.06 -5.89
N GLY A 67 13.36 -2.27 -6.44
CA GLY A 67 13.60 -1.48 -7.64
C GLY A 67 12.46 -0.48 -7.87
N TYR A 68 12.76 0.62 -8.54
CA TYR A 68 11.80 1.68 -8.85
C TYR A 68 11.84 2.06 -10.32
N TRP A 69 10.71 2.51 -10.82
CA TRP A 69 10.60 3.05 -12.16
C TRP A 69 11.10 4.48 -12.20
N ARG A 70 12.11 4.77 -13.00
CA ARG A 70 12.74 6.07 -13.14
C ARG A 70 12.45 6.66 -14.51
N VAL A 71 11.94 7.87 -14.51
CA VAL A 71 11.62 8.66 -15.70
C VAL A 71 12.43 9.96 -15.67
N ASN A 72 12.69 10.58 -16.84
CA ASN A 72 13.33 11.89 -16.88
C ASN A 72 12.44 12.93 -16.17
N GLY A 73 13.10 13.92 -15.52
CA GLY A 73 12.38 14.89 -14.69
C GLY A 73 11.37 15.76 -15.45
N ASN A 74 11.62 16.02 -16.73
CA ASN A 74 10.77 16.81 -17.63
C ASN A 74 9.80 15.99 -18.48
N SER A 75 9.65 14.71 -18.22
CA SER A 75 8.69 13.86 -18.96
C SER A 75 7.26 14.16 -18.54
N GLU A 76 6.34 14.17 -19.50
CA GLU A 76 4.90 14.34 -19.28
C GLU A 76 4.18 13.02 -19.01
N THR A 77 4.81 11.89 -19.35
CA THR A 77 4.27 10.54 -19.13
C THR A 77 5.34 9.61 -18.59
N ALA A 78 4.92 8.48 -18.02
CA ALA A 78 5.83 7.47 -17.49
C ALA A 78 6.20 6.38 -18.51
N ILE A 79 5.80 6.50 -19.79
CA ILE A 79 6.03 5.50 -20.83
C ILE A 79 7.52 5.23 -21.00
N HIS A 80 8.33 6.28 -21.08
CA HIS A 80 9.77 6.19 -21.34
C HIS A 80 10.57 6.27 -20.02
N GLY A 81 10.57 5.18 -19.29
CA GLY A 81 11.35 5.04 -18.07
C GLY A 81 12.21 3.78 -18.10
N LYS A 82 12.81 3.48 -16.97
CA LYS A 82 13.54 2.23 -16.76
C LYS A 82 13.54 1.81 -15.30
N TRP A 83 13.55 0.51 -15.08
CA TRP A 83 13.72 -0.06 -13.75
C TRP A 83 15.15 0.16 -13.25
N ILE A 84 15.26 0.70 -12.05
CA ILE A 84 16.54 0.92 -11.36
C ILE A 84 16.52 0.10 -10.08
N HIS A 85 17.51 -0.77 -9.93
CA HIS A 85 17.67 -1.57 -8.73
C HIS A 85 18.01 -0.70 -7.51
N SER A 86 17.38 -1.01 -6.37
CA SER A 86 17.60 -0.34 -5.09
C SER A 86 18.39 -1.22 -4.11
N PRO A 87 19.20 -0.65 -3.24
CA PRO A 87 19.98 -1.38 -2.24
C PRO A 87 19.17 -1.70 -0.97
N GLY A 88 17.86 -1.99 -1.09
CA GLY A 88 16.94 -2.13 0.03
C GLY A 88 17.35 -3.22 1.00
N LYS A 89 17.82 -4.38 0.50
CA LYS A 89 18.31 -5.46 1.39
C LYS A 89 19.45 -4.98 2.29
N THR A 90 20.40 -4.20 1.75
CA THR A 90 21.52 -3.66 2.53
C THR A 90 21.03 -2.62 3.55
N LEU A 91 20.10 -1.76 3.16
CA LEU A 91 19.49 -0.77 4.05
C LEU A 91 18.77 -1.47 5.20
N LEU A 92 17.85 -2.39 4.91
CA LEU A 92 17.06 -3.08 5.93
C LEU A 92 17.93 -3.91 6.89
N LYS A 93 19.02 -4.54 6.41
CA LYS A 93 19.99 -5.20 7.29
C LYS A 93 20.62 -4.24 8.29
N LYS A 94 20.94 -3.01 7.84
CA LYS A 94 21.52 -2.00 8.73
C LYS A 94 20.50 -1.48 9.75
N LEU A 95 19.26 -1.27 9.32
CA LEU A 95 18.17 -0.88 10.23
C LEU A 95 17.93 -1.94 11.30
N LYS A 96 17.87 -3.22 10.92
CA LYS A 96 17.72 -4.33 11.87
C LYS A 96 18.86 -4.36 12.89
N LYS A 97 20.09 -4.14 12.44
CA LYS A 97 21.25 -4.04 13.32
C LYS A 97 21.16 -2.86 14.29
N ASP A 98 20.73 -1.69 13.81
CA ASP A 98 20.62 -0.48 14.63
C ASP A 98 19.56 -0.61 15.72
N LEU A 99 18.47 -1.30 15.42
CA LEU A 99 17.41 -1.58 16.38
C LEU A 99 17.83 -2.63 17.44
N GLY A 100 18.87 -3.42 17.17
CA GLY A 100 19.25 -4.53 18.04
C GLY A 100 18.16 -5.58 18.21
N ALA A 101 17.22 -5.65 17.25
CA ALA A 101 16.03 -6.49 17.30
C ALA A 101 16.12 -7.67 16.32
N ASP A 102 15.42 -8.77 16.65
CA ASP A 102 15.33 -9.92 15.76
C ASP A 102 14.37 -9.72 14.59
N TYR A 103 13.55 -8.69 14.63
CA TYR A 103 12.60 -8.35 13.57
C TYR A 103 12.61 -6.84 13.28
N LEU A 104 12.05 -6.45 12.14
CA LEU A 104 11.79 -5.05 11.80
C LEU A 104 10.28 -4.77 11.98
N PRO A 105 9.89 -3.77 12.77
CA PRO A 105 8.48 -3.43 12.96
C PRO A 105 7.94 -2.65 11.74
N ILE A 106 7.91 -3.32 10.59
CA ILE A 106 7.52 -2.73 9.30
C ILE A 106 6.46 -3.62 8.65
N ILE A 107 5.36 -3.00 8.22
CA ILE A 107 4.41 -3.57 7.28
C ILE A 107 4.86 -3.14 5.88
N ALA A 108 5.08 -4.10 4.99
CA ALA A 108 5.44 -3.82 3.60
C ALA A 108 4.17 -3.56 2.78
N GLU A 109 4.00 -2.36 2.25
CA GLU A 109 2.97 -2.14 1.24
C GLU A 109 3.44 -2.78 -0.08
N ASP A 110 2.82 -3.92 -0.40
CA ASP A 110 3.11 -4.77 -1.54
C ASP A 110 1.87 -4.98 -2.42
N LEU A 111 1.18 -3.88 -2.69
CA LEU A 111 0.00 -3.85 -3.56
C LEU A 111 0.39 -3.65 -5.04
N GLY A 112 -0.50 -4.05 -5.94
CA GLY A 112 -0.28 -3.92 -7.39
C GLY A 112 0.59 -5.04 -7.98
N VAL A 113 1.39 -4.70 -9.00
CA VAL A 113 2.25 -5.68 -9.69
C VAL A 113 3.50 -5.96 -8.86
N ILE A 114 3.49 -7.08 -8.15
CA ILE A 114 4.60 -7.53 -7.31
C ILE A 114 5.42 -8.59 -8.05
N THR A 115 6.72 -8.37 -8.10
CA THR A 115 7.68 -9.25 -8.77
C THR A 115 8.43 -10.12 -7.75
N PRO A 116 8.99 -11.28 -8.16
CA PRO A 116 9.64 -12.22 -7.23
C PRO A 116 10.79 -11.63 -6.39
N ASP A 117 11.44 -10.58 -6.85
CA ASP A 117 12.50 -9.90 -6.10
C ASP A 117 11.95 -9.09 -4.92
N VAL A 118 10.75 -8.52 -5.06
CA VAL A 118 10.03 -7.83 -3.98
C VAL A 118 9.60 -8.83 -2.92
N GLU A 119 8.98 -9.94 -3.32
CA GLU A 119 8.57 -11.00 -2.41
C GLU A 119 9.76 -11.60 -1.66
N LYS A 120 10.86 -11.90 -2.37
CA LYS A 120 12.10 -12.36 -1.76
C LYS A 120 12.66 -11.38 -0.74
N LEU A 121 12.57 -10.07 -1.01
CA LEU A 121 13.02 -9.04 -0.08
C LEU A 121 12.13 -9.00 1.16
N ARG A 122 10.81 -8.98 1.01
CA ARG A 122 9.82 -9.01 2.09
C ARG A 122 10.02 -10.25 2.97
N ASN A 123 10.03 -11.42 2.35
CA ASN A 123 10.14 -12.71 3.04
C ASN A 123 11.50 -12.90 3.74
N TYR A 124 12.59 -12.36 3.16
CA TYR A 124 13.92 -12.41 3.80
C TYR A 124 13.94 -11.73 5.18
N PHE A 125 13.14 -10.67 5.35
CA PHE A 125 13.01 -9.93 6.61
C PHE A 125 11.75 -10.35 7.40
N GLN A 126 10.99 -11.33 6.91
CA GLN A 126 9.73 -11.79 7.51
C GLN A 126 8.73 -10.64 7.74
N LEU A 127 8.69 -9.66 6.83
CA LEU A 127 7.78 -8.54 6.96
C LEU A 127 6.36 -8.96 6.56
N PRO A 128 5.33 -8.57 7.33
CA PRO A 128 3.96 -8.71 6.88
C PRO A 128 3.71 -7.84 5.65
N GLY A 129 3.03 -8.41 4.66
CA GLY A 129 2.47 -7.70 3.52
C GLY A 129 1.03 -7.28 3.79
N MET A 130 0.37 -6.73 2.77
CA MET A 130 -0.99 -6.22 2.87
C MET A 130 -1.97 -7.02 2.02
N LYS A 131 -3.19 -7.22 2.53
CA LYS A 131 -4.32 -7.80 1.81
C LYS A 131 -5.52 -6.85 1.89
N ILE A 132 -6.05 -6.45 0.74
CA ILE A 132 -7.19 -5.54 0.64
C ILE A 132 -8.40 -6.33 0.19
N LEU A 133 -9.43 -6.47 1.03
CA LEU A 133 -10.60 -7.29 0.73
C LEU A 133 -11.41 -6.76 -0.45
N GLN A 134 -11.43 -5.45 -0.68
CA GLN A 134 -12.08 -4.89 -1.87
C GLN A 134 -11.49 -5.37 -3.20
N PHE A 135 -10.25 -5.90 -3.20
CA PHE A 135 -9.61 -6.48 -4.39
C PHE A 135 -9.87 -7.98 -4.57
N ALA A 136 -10.55 -8.60 -3.60
CA ALA A 136 -10.73 -10.04 -3.56
C ALA A 136 -11.74 -10.56 -4.61
N PHE A 137 -12.77 -9.78 -4.91
CA PHE A 137 -14.00 -10.27 -5.52
C PHE A 137 -14.07 -9.99 -7.03
N ASP A 138 -13.01 -10.32 -7.77
CA ASP A 138 -12.91 -10.18 -9.23
C ASP A 138 -13.41 -11.41 -10.00
N GLY A 139 -13.82 -12.45 -9.30
CA GLY A 139 -14.28 -13.72 -9.87
C GLY A 139 -13.19 -14.75 -10.14
N ASN A 140 -11.93 -14.44 -9.83
CA ASN A 140 -10.82 -15.37 -9.91
C ASN A 140 -10.66 -16.14 -8.60
N GLU A 141 -10.85 -17.45 -8.63
CA GLU A 141 -10.73 -18.33 -7.45
C GLU A 141 -9.32 -18.37 -6.84
N ASP A 142 -8.30 -18.07 -7.63
CA ASP A 142 -6.89 -18.01 -7.21
C ASP A 142 -6.48 -16.61 -6.76
N ASN A 143 -7.41 -15.64 -6.69
CA ASN A 143 -7.10 -14.28 -6.26
C ASN A 143 -6.48 -14.30 -4.86
N PRO A 144 -5.24 -13.76 -4.67
CA PRO A 144 -4.51 -13.83 -3.40
C PRO A 144 -5.13 -12.96 -2.29
N TYR A 145 -6.15 -12.15 -2.62
CA TYR A 145 -6.88 -11.33 -1.66
C TYR A 145 -8.16 -12.02 -1.14
N LEU A 146 -8.59 -13.13 -1.78
CA LEU A 146 -9.74 -13.90 -1.28
C LEU A 146 -9.46 -14.40 0.14
N PRO A 147 -10.43 -14.27 1.06
CA PRO A 147 -10.26 -14.70 2.46
C PRO A 147 -9.78 -16.15 2.59
N LYS A 148 -10.33 -17.05 1.76
CA LYS A 148 -9.95 -18.48 1.71
C LYS A 148 -8.50 -18.72 1.27
N ASN A 149 -7.87 -17.77 0.59
CA ASN A 149 -6.50 -17.84 0.10
C ASN A 149 -5.49 -17.16 1.05
N ILE A 150 -5.96 -16.46 2.10
CA ILE A 150 -5.12 -15.89 3.17
C ILE A 150 -4.88 -16.96 4.22
N LYS A 151 -3.95 -17.88 3.93
CA LYS A 151 -3.65 -19.06 4.78
C LYS A 151 -2.59 -18.78 5.83
N GLU A 152 -1.68 -17.88 5.55
CA GLU A 152 -0.57 -17.52 6.41
C GLU A 152 -0.95 -16.39 7.37
N GLU A 153 -0.36 -16.41 8.55
CA GLU A 153 -0.62 -15.40 9.59
C GLU A 153 0.09 -14.06 9.32
N ASN A 154 1.20 -14.09 8.57
CA ASN A 154 2.06 -12.92 8.39
C ASN A 154 1.53 -11.92 7.34
N TRP A 155 0.28 -11.53 7.51
CA TRP A 155 -0.42 -10.53 6.72
C TRP A 155 -1.12 -9.49 7.58
N VAL A 156 -1.30 -8.30 7.01
CA VAL A 156 -2.24 -7.30 7.52
C VAL A 156 -3.40 -7.20 6.53
N VAL A 157 -4.59 -7.54 7.00
CA VAL A 157 -5.81 -7.48 6.18
C VAL A 157 -6.54 -6.17 6.41
N TYR A 158 -7.04 -5.58 5.35
CA TYR A 158 -7.82 -4.35 5.36
C TYR A 158 -9.15 -4.57 4.64
N THR A 159 -10.22 -3.89 5.06
CA THR A 159 -11.41 -3.75 4.20
C THR A 159 -11.07 -2.96 2.95
N GLY A 160 -10.50 -1.79 3.12
CA GLY A 160 -9.92 -0.88 2.15
C GLY A 160 -8.91 0.03 2.83
N THR A 161 -8.12 0.78 2.07
CA THR A 161 -7.17 1.78 2.59
C THR A 161 -7.73 3.20 2.43
N HIS A 162 -6.92 4.20 2.82
CA HIS A 162 -7.23 5.61 2.57
C HIS A 162 -7.39 5.97 1.08
N ASP A 163 -6.86 5.15 0.18
CA ASP A 163 -6.92 5.33 -1.29
C ASP A 163 -8.14 4.67 -1.94
N ASN A 164 -8.77 3.75 -1.23
CA ASN A 164 -9.96 3.06 -1.71
C ASN A 164 -11.24 3.89 -1.49
N SER A 165 -12.30 3.55 -2.21
CA SER A 165 -13.65 3.94 -1.83
C SER A 165 -14.01 3.32 -0.48
N THR A 166 -14.96 3.92 0.23
CA THR A 166 -15.52 3.26 1.41
C THR A 166 -16.20 1.94 1.00
N SER A 167 -16.32 1.02 1.94
CA SER A 167 -16.91 -0.30 1.65
C SER A 167 -18.37 -0.20 1.20
N VAL A 168 -19.10 0.81 1.64
CA VAL A 168 -20.48 1.09 1.16
C VAL A 168 -20.44 1.45 -0.33
N THR A 169 -19.68 2.45 -0.70
CA THR A 169 -19.60 2.89 -2.10
C THR A 169 -18.96 1.85 -3.01
N TRP A 170 -17.93 1.14 -2.53
CA TRP A 170 -17.37 0.00 -3.25
C TRP A 170 -18.46 -1.02 -3.60
N TRP A 171 -19.27 -1.40 -2.62
CA TRP A 171 -20.39 -2.34 -2.83
C TRP A 171 -21.40 -1.80 -3.85
N GLU A 172 -21.79 -0.54 -3.73
CA GLU A 172 -22.73 0.10 -4.65
C GLU A 172 -22.27 0.05 -6.10
N CYS A 173 -20.96 0.25 -6.32
CA CYS A 173 -20.32 0.24 -7.64
C CYS A 173 -20.17 -1.16 -8.27
N LEU A 174 -20.31 -2.23 -7.50
CA LEU A 174 -20.25 -3.59 -8.05
C LEU A 174 -21.44 -3.88 -8.99
N ASN A 175 -21.19 -4.61 -10.07
CA ASN A 175 -22.26 -5.10 -10.92
C ASN A 175 -23.15 -6.14 -10.21
N LYS A 176 -24.35 -6.39 -10.77
CA LYS A 176 -25.35 -7.29 -10.15
C LYS A 176 -24.83 -8.71 -9.99
N ASP A 177 -24.11 -9.23 -10.98
CA ASP A 177 -23.63 -10.62 -10.96
C ASP A 177 -22.57 -10.83 -9.88
N SER A 178 -21.66 -9.88 -9.73
CA SER A 178 -20.69 -9.89 -8.62
C SER A 178 -21.38 -9.82 -7.27
N LYS A 179 -22.39 -8.97 -7.10
CA LYS A 179 -23.17 -8.88 -5.86
C LYS A 179 -23.86 -10.19 -5.50
N ILE A 180 -24.45 -10.86 -6.50
CA ILE A 180 -25.12 -12.16 -6.29
C ILE A 180 -24.09 -13.19 -5.82
N LYS A 181 -22.98 -13.35 -6.53
CA LYS A 181 -21.92 -14.30 -6.17
C LYS A 181 -21.39 -14.06 -4.75
N ILE A 182 -21.07 -12.81 -4.42
CA ILE A 182 -20.56 -12.46 -3.09
C ILE A 182 -21.60 -12.74 -1.99
N LYS A 183 -22.89 -12.42 -2.24
CA LYS A 183 -23.96 -12.73 -1.30
C LYS A 183 -24.10 -14.23 -1.07
N ASP A 184 -24.05 -15.02 -2.13
CA ASP A 184 -24.21 -16.47 -2.05
C ASP A 184 -23.04 -17.15 -1.33
N GLU A 185 -21.80 -16.75 -1.68
CA GLU A 185 -20.58 -17.37 -1.14
C GLU A 185 -20.24 -16.90 0.28
N TYR A 186 -20.35 -15.59 0.54
CA TYR A 186 -19.91 -14.97 1.80
C TYR A 186 -21.08 -14.52 2.70
N LYS A 187 -22.33 -14.83 2.31
CA LYS A 187 -23.52 -14.52 3.10
C LYS A 187 -23.67 -13.04 3.44
N PHE A 188 -23.29 -12.15 2.50
CA PHE A 188 -23.42 -10.72 2.74
C PHE A 188 -24.88 -10.34 3.07
N SER A 189 -25.04 -9.63 4.17
CA SER A 189 -26.27 -9.00 4.62
C SER A 189 -26.48 -7.63 3.94
N GLU A 190 -27.34 -6.80 4.51
CA GLU A 190 -27.61 -5.45 3.99
C GLU A 190 -26.49 -4.44 4.26
N ASN A 191 -25.59 -4.74 5.22
CA ASN A 191 -24.46 -3.85 5.55
C ASN A 191 -23.12 -4.38 5.02
N PRO A 192 -22.69 -4.00 3.82
CA PRO A 192 -21.47 -4.50 3.19
C PRO A 192 -20.19 -4.15 3.97
N SER A 193 -20.17 -3.03 4.67
CA SER A 193 -19.02 -2.64 5.49
C SER A 193 -18.77 -3.61 6.63
N TRP A 194 -19.82 -3.94 7.38
CA TRP A 194 -19.70 -4.88 8.49
C TRP A 194 -19.47 -6.32 8.01
N ASN A 195 -19.99 -6.70 6.83
CA ASN A 195 -19.67 -8.00 6.24
C ASN A 195 -18.18 -8.12 5.92
N LEU A 196 -17.57 -7.09 5.31
CA LEU A 196 -16.12 -7.07 5.05
C LEU A 196 -15.32 -7.06 6.36
N ILE A 197 -15.76 -6.33 7.38
CA ILE A 197 -15.11 -6.31 8.70
C ILE A 197 -15.14 -7.72 9.30
N GLU A 198 -16.29 -8.37 9.34
CA GLU A 198 -16.45 -9.73 9.87
C GLU A 198 -15.57 -10.74 9.12
N ILE A 199 -15.57 -10.70 7.79
CA ILE A 199 -14.71 -11.53 6.96
C ILE A 199 -13.24 -11.28 7.27
N GLY A 200 -12.84 -10.02 7.36
CA GLY A 200 -11.44 -9.66 7.64
C GLY A 200 -10.95 -10.15 8.99
N MET A 201 -11.81 -10.02 10.02
CA MET A 201 -11.51 -10.50 11.37
C MET A 201 -11.45 -12.04 11.47
N ASN A 202 -12.11 -12.75 10.57
CA ASN A 202 -12.12 -14.22 10.52
C ASN A 202 -11.03 -14.81 9.60
N THR A 203 -10.14 -14.00 9.04
CA THR A 203 -8.95 -14.51 8.31
C THR A 203 -7.89 -15.00 9.29
N ASN A 204 -6.92 -15.75 8.78
CA ASN A 204 -5.77 -16.20 9.58
C ASN A 204 -4.73 -15.08 9.85
N ALA A 205 -4.90 -13.89 9.29
CA ALA A 205 -3.93 -12.80 9.41
C ALA A 205 -3.80 -12.31 10.87
N ASN A 206 -2.56 -12.02 11.27
CA ASN A 206 -2.26 -11.53 12.62
C ASN A 206 -2.84 -10.15 12.94
N LEU A 207 -3.11 -9.34 11.91
CA LEU A 207 -3.63 -7.99 12.09
C LEU A 207 -4.71 -7.69 11.06
N PHE A 208 -5.82 -7.14 11.54
CA PHE A 208 -6.89 -6.60 10.73
C PHE A 208 -7.07 -5.11 11.03
N ILE A 209 -7.23 -4.30 9.98
CA ILE A 209 -7.42 -2.84 10.07
C ILE A 209 -8.62 -2.45 9.22
N ALA A 210 -9.59 -1.75 9.81
CA ALA A 210 -10.72 -1.15 9.11
C ALA A 210 -10.67 0.38 9.26
N PRO A 211 -10.90 1.16 8.18
CA PRO A 211 -11.13 2.60 8.28
C PRO A 211 -12.35 2.89 9.16
N ILE A 212 -12.30 3.97 9.92
CA ILE A 212 -13.44 4.38 10.76
C ILE A 212 -14.71 4.64 9.93
N GLN A 213 -14.56 5.02 8.67
CA GLN A 213 -15.64 5.19 7.73
C GLN A 213 -16.41 3.89 7.49
N ASP A 214 -15.71 2.76 7.41
CA ASP A 214 -16.33 1.45 7.24
C ASP A 214 -17.03 1.00 8.52
N ILE A 215 -16.42 1.25 9.69
CA ILE A 215 -17.07 0.95 11.00
C ILE A 215 -18.39 1.72 11.14
N LEU A 216 -18.41 2.97 10.65
CA LEU A 216 -19.60 3.83 10.69
C LEU A 216 -20.52 3.65 9.47
N SER A 217 -20.18 2.77 8.54
CA SER A 217 -20.93 2.51 7.30
C SER A 217 -21.20 3.77 6.49
N LEU A 218 -20.18 4.62 6.33
CA LEU A 218 -20.26 5.87 5.58
C LEU A 218 -19.93 5.65 4.09
N ASP A 219 -20.51 6.48 3.24
CA ASP A 219 -20.22 6.53 1.80
C ASP A 219 -18.97 7.36 1.45
N ASP A 220 -18.66 7.53 0.15
CA ASP A 220 -17.50 8.26 -0.35
C ASP A 220 -17.51 9.77 -0.06
N SER A 221 -18.58 10.34 0.48
CA SER A 221 -18.53 11.72 1.01
C SER A 221 -17.54 11.84 2.17
N SER A 222 -17.21 10.71 2.81
CA SER A 222 -16.24 10.59 3.90
C SER A 222 -14.85 10.06 3.47
N ARG A 223 -14.64 9.80 2.18
CA ARG A 223 -13.38 9.27 1.65
C ARG A 223 -12.22 10.23 1.93
N LEU A 224 -11.05 9.68 2.30
CA LEU A 224 -9.88 10.48 2.64
C LEU A 224 -9.09 10.93 1.43
N ASN A 225 -8.83 10.01 0.49
CA ASN A 225 -7.99 10.29 -0.66
C ASN A 225 -8.54 9.62 -1.93
N LYS A 226 -8.48 10.36 -3.05
CA LYS A 226 -8.75 9.82 -4.37
C LYS A 226 -7.46 9.92 -5.20
N PRO A 227 -6.76 8.79 -5.44
CA PRO A 227 -5.52 8.79 -6.20
C PRO A 227 -5.66 9.49 -7.55
N GLY A 228 -4.61 10.22 -7.95
CA GLY A 228 -4.60 10.99 -9.21
C GLY A 228 -5.34 12.32 -9.16
N THR A 229 -5.87 12.74 -8.00
CA THR A 229 -6.50 14.05 -7.80
C THR A 229 -5.75 14.89 -6.78
N ILE A 230 -5.90 16.23 -6.87
CA ILE A 230 -5.27 17.18 -5.94
C ILE A 230 -6.29 17.74 -4.97
N GLU A 231 -7.54 17.94 -5.43
CA GLU A 231 -8.57 18.61 -4.67
C GLU A 231 -9.33 17.69 -3.73
N ASN A 232 -9.81 18.24 -2.63
CA ASN A 232 -10.67 17.61 -1.63
C ASN A 232 -10.11 16.38 -0.87
N ASN A 233 -8.85 16.03 -1.08
CA ASN A 233 -8.19 14.98 -0.34
C ASN A 233 -7.82 15.42 1.09
N TRP A 234 -7.85 14.47 2.04
CA TRP A 234 -7.41 14.63 3.45
C TRP A 234 -8.20 15.68 4.25
N LYS A 235 -9.42 16.03 3.81
CA LYS A 235 -10.24 17.06 4.46
C LYS A 235 -11.28 16.49 5.43
N TRP A 236 -11.72 15.26 5.22
CA TRP A 236 -12.73 14.64 6.07
C TRP A 236 -12.20 14.46 7.50
N LYS A 237 -13.07 14.75 8.45
CA LYS A 237 -12.80 14.61 9.89
C LYS A 237 -14.00 13.98 10.56
N LEU A 238 -13.74 13.00 11.42
CA LEU A 238 -14.76 12.46 12.29
C LEU A 238 -15.28 13.56 13.24
N LYS A 239 -16.59 13.83 13.20
CA LYS A 239 -17.24 14.70 14.17
C LYS A 239 -17.55 13.86 15.41
N ILE A 240 -16.80 14.04 16.48
CA ILE A 240 -17.10 13.44 17.78
C ILE A 240 -18.13 14.36 18.42
N GLY A 241 -19.38 13.85 18.63
CA GLY A 241 -20.39 14.58 19.38
C GLY A 241 -19.88 14.87 20.79
N ARG A 242 -20.12 16.07 21.28
CA ARG A 242 -20.01 16.29 22.74
C ARG A 242 -21.13 15.48 23.39
N ALA A 243 -20.76 14.61 24.33
CA ALA A 243 -21.71 13.93 25.18
C ALA A 243 -22.50 14.95 26.03
#